data_afcd505ec4f5eb35e19c515a700949f9
#
_entry.id   afcd505ec4f5eb35e19c515a700949f9
#
_cell.length_a   1.000
_cell.length_b   1.000
_cell.length_c   1.000
_cell.angle_alpha   90.00
_cell.angle_beta   90.00
_cell.angle_gamma   90.00
#
_symmetry.space_group_name_H-M   'P 1'
#
loop_
_entity.id
_entity.type
_entity.pdbx_description
1 polymer ?
#
loop_
_entity_poly.entity_id
_entity_poly.type
_entity_poly.pdbx_seq_one_letter_code
_entity_poly.pdbx_strand_id
1 'polypeptide(L)'
;MQVMSNREALTDRTNANGDSSRILFSSCKGESHTARAGFKQLSRRLRTLYKSDTLESKDDFTLKSLSSAAAIVFGNPQQKFTAAEFEVLKQYIGDGGSIVLLSSEGGEAHSNTNINYLTEEFGINVNSDCVIRLSHDKYLHPKEALIVDGILNREIAASLKGNARGENKTPPSGSRTKPGGKEQFDGRGAAFVYTRGATLTVQKPSVPFLATGQVAYPMHRPIGMCSLKPLLNIVHLPHNIPPGPDAQIHP
;
A
#
# COMPACT_ATOMS: atom_id res chain seq x y z
N MET A 1 -27.50 -13.33 4.30
CA MET A 1 -26.15 -13.78 3.92
C MET A 1 -25.18 -12.76 4.50
N GLN A 2 -24.63 -13.09 5.66
CA GLN A 2 -23.93 -12.18 6.57
C GLN A 2 -22.50 -12.01 6.09
N VAL A 3 -22.12 -10.77 5.76
CA VAL A 3 -20.72 -10.42 5.44
C VAL A 3 -19.96 -10.45 6.77
N MET A 4 -19.25 -11.53 7.04
CA MET A 4 -18.34 -11.57 8.18
C MET A 4 -17.28 -10.48 8.02
N SER A 5 -17.15 -9.68 9.04
CA SER A 5 -16.20 -8.57 9.11
C SER A 5 -14.76 -9.13 9.00
N ASN A 6 -13.95 -8.56 8.11
CA ASN A 6 -12.51 -8.90 7.96
C ASN A 6 -11.70 -8.79 9.26
N ARG A 7 -12.28 -8.18 10.29
CA ARG A 7 -11.73 -8.09 11.65
C ARG A 7 -11.77 -9.44 12.36
N GLU A 8 -12.82 -10.24 12.13
CA GLU A 8 -12.99 -11.58 12.74
C GLU A 8 -12.04 -12.60 12.13
N ALA A 9 -11.78 -12.51 10.81
CA ALA A 9 -10.84 -13.41 10.13
C ALA A 9 -9.37 -13.17 10.56
N LEU A 10 -9.03 -11.94 10.98
CA LEU A 10 -7.69 -11.63 11.53
C LEU A 10 -7.57 -12.08 12.98
N THR A 11 -8.67 -11.97 13.77
CA THR A 11 -8.70 -12.39 15.19
C THR A 11 -8.79 -13.90 15.34
N ASP A 12 -9.39 -14.63 14.40
CA ASP A 12 -9.50 -16.09 14.49
C ASP A 12 -8.15 -16.81 14.34
N ARG A 13 -7.17 -16.20 13.66
CA ARG A 13 -5.79 -16.72 13.57
C ARG A 13 -4.97 -16.50 14.85
N THR A 14 -5.34 -15.52 15.66
CA THR A 14 -4.67 -15.29 16.95
C THR A 14 -5.01 -16.33 17.99
N ASN A 15 -6.09 -17.09 17.80
CA ASN A 15 -6.59 -18.07 18.77
C ASN A 15 -6.12 -19.51 18.54
N ALA A 16 -5.59 -19.85 17.34
CA ALA A 16 -5.22 -21.25 17.04
C ALA A 16 -3.79 -21.64 17.48
N ASN A 17 -2.84 -20.71 17.60
CA ASN A 17 -1.44 -21.04 17.93
C ASN A 17 -0.72 -20.05 18.85
N GLY A 18 -1.36 -19.21 19.63
CA GLY A 18 -0.70 -18.39 20.68
C GLY A 18 0.45 -17.49 20.22
N ASP A 19 0.79 -17.46 18.95
CA ASP A 19 1.86 -16.64 18.40
C ASP A 19 1.27 -15.40 17.74
N SER A 20 1.60 -14.25 18.34
CA SER A 20 1.20 -12.93 17.88
C SER A 20 1.52 -12.79 16.39
N SER A 21 0.59 -12.24 15.61
CA SER A 21 0.73 -12.00 14.17
C SER A 21 2.12 -11.46 13.81
N ARG A 22 2.95 -12.29 13.20
CA ARG A 22 4.32 -11.94 12.79
C ARG A 22 4.28 -11.30 11.42
N ILE A 23 5.02 -10.21 11.23
CA ILE A 23 5.18 -9.54 9.95
C ILE A 23 6.63 -9.66 9.51
N LEU A 24 6.86 -10.18 8.31
CA LEU A 24 8.18 -10.30 7.70
C LEU A 24 8.43 -9.16 6.71
N PHE A 25 9.56 -8.49 6.85
CA PHE A 25 10.06 -7.57 5.84
C PHE A 25 11.12 -8.28 5.01
N SER A 26 10.90 -8.37 3.69
CA SER A 26 11.89 -8.92 2.79
C SER A 26 13.06 -7.94 2.59
N SER A 27 14.27 -8.48 2.55
CA SER A 27 15.49 -7.80 2.10
C SER A 27 16.35 -8.73 1.24
N CYS A 28 15.81 -9.87 0.79
CA CYS A 28 16.51 -10.88 0.01
C CYS A 28 16.44 -10.65 -1.51
N LYS A 29 15.65 -9.69 -1.98
CA LYS A 29 15.48 -9.34 -3.41
C LYS A 29 16.05 -7.97 -3.77
N GLY A 30 17.03 -7.49 -3.00
CA GLY A 30 17.65 -6.19 -3.25
C GLY A 30 16.68 -5.03 -3.11
N GLU A 31 15.70 -5.15 -2.21
CA GLU A 31 14.65 -4.16 -2.00
C GLU A 31 15.24 -2.78 -1.70
N SER A 32 14.72 -1.75 -2.38
CA SER A 32 15.14 -0.38 -2.14
C SER A 32 14.70 0.14 -0.77
N HIS A 33 13.66 -0.46 -0.19
CA HIS A 33 13.13 -0.12 1.12
C HIS A 33 13.04 -1.36 2.00
N THR A 34 13.74 -1.32 3.13
CA THR A 34 13.79 -2.41 4.12
C THR A 34 13.36 -1.91 5.50
N ALA A 35 13.14 -2.82 6.44
CA ALA A 35 12.84 -2.46 7.83
C ALA A 35 13.89 -1.52 8.46
N ARG A 36 15.15 -1.61 8.03
CA ARG A 36 16.26 -0.77 8.50
C ARG A 36 16.43 0.54 7.73
N ALA A 37 16.00 0.56 6.44
CA ALA A 37 16.11 1.71 5.55
C ALA A 37 14.79 1.94 4.82
N GLY A 38 14.23 3.14 4.91
CA GLY A 38 12.93 3.49 4.32
C GLY A 38 11.74 3.18 5.24
N PHE A 39 11.65 1.99 5.83
CA PHE A 39 10.51 1.59 6.68
C PHE A 39 10.74 1.72 8.18
N LYS A 40 11.75 2.46 8.65
CA LYS A 40 12.06 2.58 10.09
C LYS A 40 10.86 3.01 10.93
N GLN A 41 10.08 4.00 10.47
CA GLN A 41 8.91 4.48 11.19
C GLN A 41 7.77 3.46 11.17
N LEU A 42 7.51 2.84 10.01
CA LEU A 42 6.51 1.78 9.85
C LEU A 42 6.85 0.59 10.75
N SER A 43 8.09 0.09 10.68
CA SER A 43 8.56 -1.02 11.50
C SER A 43 8.44 -0.70 13.00
N ARG A 44 8.78 0.54 13.43
CA ARG A 44 8.62 0.96 14.83
C ARG A 44 7.16 0.93 15.28
N ARG A 45 6.24 1.43 14.45
CA ARG A 45 4.80 1.41 14.75
C ARG A 45 4.23 -0.01 14.76
N LEU A 46 4.64 -0.84 13.83
CA LEU A 46 4.17 -2.23 13.78
C LEU A 46 4.65 -3.04 14.98
N ARG A 47 5.85 -2.80 15.49
CA ARG A 47 6.39 -3.50 16.68
C ARG A 47 5.59 -3.27 17.97
N THR A 48 4.74 -2.26 18.01
CA THR A 48 3.84 -2.04 19.15
C THR A 48 2.65 -3.02 19.16
N LEU A 49 2.32 -3.60 18.01
CA LEU A 49 1.14 -4.45 17.81
C LEU A 49 1.49 -5.86 17.33
N TYR A 50 2.62 -6.02 16.63
CA TYR A 50 3.03 -7.24 15.94
C TYR A 50 4.50 -7.55 16.18
N LYS A 51 4.88 -8.82 16.09
CA LYS A 51 6.29 -9.21 15.97
C LYS A 51 6.76 -8.88 14.56
N SER A 52 7.85 -8.16 14.43
CA SER A 52 8.40 -7.71 13.14
C SER A 52 9.82 -8.23 12.97
N ASP A 53 10.01 -9.06 11.95
CA ASP A 53 11.30 -9.67 11.61
C ASP A 53 11.69 -9.36 10.15
N THR A 54 12.94 -9.62 9.80
CA THR A 54 13.48 -9.39 8.46
C THR A 54 13.93 -10.72 7.84
N LEU A 55 13.52 -10.96 6.59
CA LEU A 55 14.01 -12.06 5.78
C LEU A 55 15.27 -11.57 5.02
N GLU A 56 16.46 -11.97 5.44
CA GLU A 56 17.72 -11.45 4.90
C GLU A 56 18.34 -12.38 3.85
N SER A 57 18.20 -13.70 4.03
CA SER A 57 18.79 -14.68 3.13
C SER A 57 17.79 -15.22 2.11
N LYS A 58 18.29 -15.52 0.90
CA LYS A 58 17.52 -16.25 -0.12
C LYS A 58 17.27 -17.69 0.29
N ASP A 59 18.16 -18.29 1.06
CA ASP A 59 18.01 -19.65 1.54
C ASP A 59 16.86 -19.79 2.55
N ASP A 60 16.51 -18.70 3.23
CA ASP A 60 15.37 -18.64 4.13
C ASP A 60 14.03 -18.45 3.40
N PHE A 61 14.05 -18.29 2.07
CA PHE A 61 12.83 -18.12 1.26
C PHE A 61 12.14 -19.47 1.03
N THR A 62 11.69 -20.07 2.12
CA THR A 62 11.01 -21.36 2.12
C THR A 62 9.60 -21.23 2.69
N LEU A 63 8.70 -22.10 2.24
CA LEU A 63 7.32 -22.11 2.76
C LEU A 63 7.29 -22.20 4.28
N LYS A 64 8.17 -23.00 4.88
CA LYS A 64 8.26 -23.17 6.35
C LYS A 64 8.56 -21.86 7.06
N SER A 65 9.49 -21.07 6.53
CA SER A 65 9.84 -19.76 7.09
C SER A 65 8.72 -18.75 6.92
N LEU A 66 8.07 -18.77 5.74
CA LEU A 66 7.00 -17.82 5.40
C LEU A 66 5.68 -18.15 6.14
N SER A 67 5.33 -19.42 6.32
CA SER A 67 4.08 -19.85 6.96
C SER A 67 3.95 -19.40 8.42
N SER A 68 5.07 -19.07 9.07
CA SER A 68 5.09 -18.49 10.41
C SER A 68 4.65 -17.00 10.46
N ALA A 69 4.56 -16.35 9.31
CA ALA A 69 4.18 -14.94 9.21
C ALA A 69 2.73 -14.77 8.75
N ALA A 70 2.04 -13.80 9.33
CA ALA A 70 0.71 -13.40 8.87
C ALA A 70 0.78 -12.54 7.60
N ALA A 71 1.86 -11.76 7.46
CA ALA A 71 2.08 -10.91 6.29
C ALA A 71 3.56 -10.79 5.94
N ILE A 72 3.84 -10.69 4.63
CA ILE A 72 5.17 -10.43 4.09
C ILE A 72 5.14 -9.11 3.33
N VAL A 73 6.13 -8.24 3.58
CA VAL A 73 6.26 -6.93 2.94
C VAL A 73 7.47 -6.92 2.03
N PHE A 74 7.25 -6.71 0.74
CA PHE A 74 8.27 -6.47 -0.27
C PHE A 74 8.35 -4.98 -0.59
N GLY A 75 9.47 -4.36 -0.28
CA GLY A 75 9.70 -2.93 -0.43
C GLY A 75 10.39 -2.57 -1.74
N ASN A 76 9.70 -2.65 -2.86
CA ASN A 76 10.23 -2.42 -4.21
C ASN A 76 11.41 -3.36 -4.52
N PRO A 77 11.16 -4.65 -4.76
CA PRO A 77 12.19 -5.64 -5.10
C PRO A 77 12.88 -5.26 -6.42
N GLN A 78 14.21 -5.39 -6.44
CA GLN A 78 15.06 -5.04 -7.60
C GLN A 78 15.80 -6.25 -8.18
N GLN A 79 15.35 -7.44 -7.85
CA GLN A 79 15.85 -8.68 -8.42
C GLN A 79 14.68 -9.54 -8.88
N LYS A 80 14.93 -10.35 -9.91
CA LYS A 80 13.95 -11.29 -10.43
C LYS A 80 13.72 -12.43 -9.44
N PHE A 81 12.48 -12.87 -9.38
CA PHE A 81 12.09 -14.08 -8.66
C PHE A 81 12.27 -15.29 -9.58
N THR A 82 12.66 -16.41 -9.01
CA THR A 82 12.71 -17.70 -9.70
C THR A 82 11.34 -18.37 -9.72
N ALA A 83 11.15 -19.34 -10.59
CA ALA A 83 9.89 -20.11 -10.63
C ALA A 83 9.60 -20.79 -9.29
N ALA A 84 10.62 -21.36 -8.63
CA ALA A 84 10.45 -21.99 -7.32
C ALA A 84 9.98 -21.00 -6.24
N GLU A 85 10.52 -19.80 -6.24
CA GLU A 85 10.10 -18.75 -5.28
C GLU A 85 8.65 -18.29 -5.54
N PHE A 86 8.22 -18.22 -6.80
CA PHE A 86 6.83 -17.93 -7.11
C PHE A 86 5.89 -19.03 -6.62
N GLU A 87 6.25 -20.30 -6.78
CA GLU A 87 5.44 -21.39 -6.25
C GLU A 87 5.32 -21.34 -4.73
N VAL A 88 6.42 -21.01 -4.03
CA VAL A 88 6.39 -20.80 -2.57
C VAL A 88 5.46 -19.66 -2.19
N LEU A 89 5.49 -18.53 -2.92
CA LEU A 89 4.59 -17.39 -2.67
C LEU A 89 3.13 -17.74 -2.95
N LYS A 90 2.85 -18.45 -4.05
CA LYS A 90 1.48 -18.90 -4.39
C LYS A 90 0.92 -19.83 -3.31
N GLN A 91 1.73 -20.79 -2.87
CA GLN A 91 1.33 -21.68 -1.80
C GLN A 91 1.09 -20.94 -0.48
N TYR A 92 2.00 -20.04 -0.11
CA TYR A 92 1.84 -19.18 1.07
C TYR A 92 0.55 -18.36 1.05
N ILE A 93 0.24 -17.77 -0.12
CA ILE A 93 -1.02 -17.04 -0.32
C ILE A 93 -2.21 -18.01 -0.24
N GLY A 94 -2.14 -19.19 -0.88
CA GLY A 94 -3.17 -20.23 -0.85
C GLY A 94 -3.48 -20.70 0.56
N ASP A 95 -2.46 -20.83 1.41
CA ASP A 95 -2.58 -21.18 2.83
C ASP A 95 -3.12 -20.00 3.66
N GLY A 96 -3.44 -18.87 3.00
CA GLY A 96 -4.06 -17.69 3.57
C GLY A 96 -3.06 -16.69 4.16
N GLY A 97 -1.79 -16.75 3.80
CA GLY A 97 -0.81 -15.69 4.05
C GLY A 97 -1.14 -14.41 3.28
N SER A 98 -0.65 -13.27 3.76
CA SER A 98 -0.86 -11.97 3.11
C SER A 98 0.45 -11.43 2.55
N ILE A 99 0.40 -10.86 1.34
CA ILE A 99 1.56 -10.19 0.75
C ILE A 99 1.23 -8.71 0.57
N VAL A 100 2.13 -7.85 1.02
CA VAL A 100 2.14 -6.41 0.73
C VAL A 100 3.29 -6.14 -0.20
N LEU A 101 2.97 -5.85 -1.45
CA LEU A 101 3.95 -5.47 -2.46
C LEU A 101 3.93 -3.96 -2.64
N LEU A 102 5.10 -3.36 -2.55
CA LEU A 102 5.30 -1.95 -2.78
C LEU A 102 6.21 -1.81 -4.01
N SER A 103 5.78 -1.04 -5.00
CA SER A 103 6.48 -0.84 -6.26
C SER A 103 6.85 0.62 -6.47
N SER A 104 7.61 0.97 -7.49
CA SER A 104 7.99 2.34 -7.83
C SER A 104 7.62 2.69 -9.27
N GLU A 105 7.85 3.95 -9.69
CA GLU A 105 7.64 4.40 -11.06
C GLU A 105 8.35 3.51 -12.09
N GLY A 106 7.80 3.40 -13.27
CA GLY A 106 8.37 2.60 -14.36
C GLY A 106 8.19 1.09 -14.23
N GLY A 107 7.52 0.61 -13.15
CA GLY A 107 7.15 -0.79 -12.97
C GLY A 107 8.33 -1.76 -13.00
N GLU A 108 8.11 -2.94 -13.56
CA GLU A 108 9.11 -4.03 -13.60
C GLU A 108 10.39 -3.67 -14.33
N ALA A 109 10.28 -2.95 -15.45
CA ALA A 109 11.43 -2.59 -16.28
C ALA A 109 12.39 -1.70 -15.51
N HIS A 110 11.88 -0.74 -14.76
CA HIS A 110 12.70 0.18 -13.95
C HIS A 110 13.29 -0.51 -12.72
N SER A 111 12.53 -1.38 -12.09
CA SER A 111 12.96 -2.10 -10.88
C SER A 111 13.71 -3.42 -11.18
N ASN A 112 13.89 -3.79 -12.46
CA ASN A 112 14.54 -5.04 -12.87
C ASN A 112 13.96 -6.28 -12.16
N THR A 113 12.66 -6.32 -11.98
CA THR A 113 11.92 -7.42 -11.34
C THR A 113 11.00 -8.13 -12.34
N ASN A 114 10.31 -9.17 -11.93
CA ASN A 114 9.32 -9.91 -12.71
C ASN A 114 8.07 -10.22 -11.88
N ILE A 115 7.72 -9.30 -10.99
CA ILE A 115 6.65 -9.52 -10.00
C ILE A 115 5.25 -9.60 -10.64
N ASN A 116 5.06 -9.03 -11.82
CA ASN A 116 3.80 -9.11 -12.55
C ASN A 116 3.40 -10.56 -12.86
N TYR A 117 4.38 -11.45 -13.03
CA TYR A 117 4.11 -12.87 -13.20
C TYR A 117 3.28 -13.46 -12.05
N LEU A 118 3.49 -13.00 -10.82
CA LEU A 118 2.67 -13.40 -9.67
C LEU A 118 1.38 -12.59 -9.61
N THR A 119 1.45 -11.28 -9.79
CA THR A 119 0.32 -10.40 -9.53
C THR A 119 -0.79 -10.50 -10.58
N GLU A 120 -0.45 -10.85 -11.82
CA GLU A 120 -1.40 -11.08 -12.91
C GLU A 120 -2.38 -12.22 -12.61
N GLU A 121 -1.95 -13.26 -11.89
CA GLU A 121 -2.83 -14.34 -11.46
C GLU A 121 -3.95 -13.86 -10.53
N PHE A 122 -3.71 -12.75 -9.83
CA PHE A 122 -4.69 -12.09 -8.97
C PHE A 122 -5.41 -10.92 -9.65
N GLY A 123 -5.23 -10.75 -10.97
CA GLY A 123 -5.85 -9.69 -11.74
C GLY A 123 -5.20 -8.31 -11.52
N ILE A 124 -3.92 -8.27 -11.20
CA ILE A 124 -3.18 -7.04 -10.93
C ILE A 124 -1.94 -6.98 -11.82
N ASN A 125 -1.73 -5.84 -12.49
CA ASN A 125 -0.52 -5.57 -13.26
C ASN A 125 0.02 -4.20 -12.90
N VAL A 126 1.30 -4.11 -12.57
CA VAL A 126 2.01 -2.86 -12.33
C VAL A 126 2.44 -2.28 -13.68
N ASN A 127 1.92 -1.10 -14.03
CA ASN A 127 2.21 -0.45 -15.30
C ASN A 127 3.62 0.18 -15.31
N SER A 128 4.21 0.31 -16.51
CA SER A 128 5.52 0.94 -16.70
C SER A 128 5.40 2.46 -16.92
N ASP A 129 4.56 3.12 -16.14
CA ASP A 129 4.29 4.55 -16.21
C ASP A 129 4.72 5.29 -14.93
N CYS A 130 4.42 6.57 -14.87
CA CYS A 130 4.62 7.39 -13.67
C CYS A 130 3.46 8.37 -13.54
N VAL A 131 2.92 8.48 -12.34
CA VAL A 131 1.89 9.48 -12.03
C VAL A 131 2.54 10.84 -11.87
N ILE A 132 2.00 11.82 -12.59
CA ILE A 132 2.46 13.20 -12.55
C ILE A 132 1.32 14.14 -12.16
N ARG A 133 1.67 15.31 -11.64
CA ARG A 133 0.69 16.35 -11.31
C ARG A 133 0.25 17.10 -12.57
N LEU A 134 -1.01 17.48 -12.62
CA LEU A 134 -1.57 18.31 -13.71
C LEU A 134 -1.32 19.81 -13.48
N SER A 135 -1.45 20.26 -12.23
CA SER A 135 -1.14 21.65 -11.90
C SER A 135 0.36 21.80 -11.65
N HIS A 136 0.97 22.78 -12.33
CA HIS A 136 2.38 23.07 -12.15
C HIS A 136 2.58 24.01 -10.96
N ASP A 137 3.25 23.51 -9.93
CA ASP A 137 3.73 24.30 -8.81
C ASP A 137 5.26 24.27 -8.84
N LYS A 138 5.88 25.43 -8.92
CA LYS A 138 7.34 25.56 -9.07
C LYS A 138 8.14 24.99 -7.90
N TYR A 139 7.52 24.78 -6.76
CA TYR A 139 8.19 24.30 -5.54
C TYR A 139 8.16 22.78 -5.37
N LEU A 140 7.36 22.07 -6.16
CA LEU A 140 7.21 20.62 -6.06
C LEU A 140 7.65 19.94 -7.36
N HIS A 141 8.23 18.74 -7.20
CA HIS A 141 8.64 17.95 -8.35
C HIS A 141 7.41 17.52 -9.15
N PRO A 142 7.43 17.49 -10.50
CA PRO A 142 6.29 17.03 -11.31
C PRO A 142 5.76 15.64 -10.97
N LYS A 143 6.63 14.74 -10.50
CA LYS A 143 6.29 13.39 -10.07
C LYS A 143 5.81 13.29 -8.61
N GLU A 144 5.54 14.40 -7.96
CA GLU A 144 4.90 14.50 -6.65
C GLU A 144 3.46 14.96 -6.87
N ALA A 145 2.60 14.00 -7.16
CA ALA A 145 1.20 14.28 -7.50
C ALA A 145 0.35 14.42 -6.25
N LEU A 146 -0.38 15.53 -6.12
CA LEU A 146 -1.40 15.70 -5.10
C LEU A 146 -2.63 14.91 -5.52
N ILE A 147 -3.08 13.99 -4.67
CA ILE A 147 -4.29 13.21 -4.86
C ILE A 147 -5.33 13.70 -3.86
N VAL A 148 -6.47 14.20 -4.36
CA VAL A 148 -7.53 14.77 -3.51
C VAL A 148 -8.77 13.88 -3.40
N ASP A 149 -9.11 13.14 -4.44
CA ASP A 149 -10.32 12.30 -4.52
C ASP A 149 -9.95 10.82 -4.79
N GLY A 150 -8.78 10.39 -4.30
CA GLY A 150 -8.21 9.11 -4.66
C GLY A 150 -8.58 7.94 -3.74
N ILE A 151 -9.28 8.16 -2.63
CA ILE A 151 -9.63 7.09 -1.69
C ILE A 151 -10.98 6.48 -2.09
N LEU A 152 -10.95 5.26 -2.63
CA LEU A 152 -12.12 4.56 -3.12
C LEU A 152 -12.80 3.71 -2.03
N ASN A 153 -12.05 3.30 -1.00
CA ASN A 153 -12.57 2.48 0.09
C ASN A 153 -13.19 3.35 1.18
N ARG A 154 -14.49 3.10 1.48
CA ARG A 154 -15.26 3.86 2.46
C ARG A 154 -14.76 3.70 3.90
N GLU A 155 -14.25 2.52 4.27
CA GLU A 155 -13.76 2.23 5.62
C GLU A 155 -12.46 2.99 5.88
N ILE A 156 -11.55 3.03 4.90
CA ILE A 156 -10.32 3.82 4.98
C ILE A 156 -10.66 5.30 5.11
N ALA A 157 -11.58 5.80 4.29
CA ALA A 157 -12.01 7.19 4.36
C ALA A 157 -12.68 7.55 5.70
N ALA A 158 -13.46 6.65 6.27
CA ALA A 158 -14.10 6.84 7.58
C ALA A 158 -13.07 6.84 8.72
N SER A 159 -12.07 5.95 8.68
CA SER A 159 -10.99 5.89 9.67
C SER A 159 -10.15 7.17 9.71
N LEU A 160 -9.91 7.77 8.55
CA LEU A 160 -9.18 9.04 8.46
C LEU A 160 -9.98 10.21 9.05
N LYS A 161 -11.30 10.23 8.85
CA LYS A 161 -12.19 11.24 9.46
C LYS A 161 -12.28 11.11 10.99
N GLY A 162 -12.25 9.88 11.53
CA GLY A 162 -12.26 9.61 12.96
C GLY A 162 -11.06 10.20 13.70
N ASN A 163 -9.89 10.13 13.12
CA ASN A 163 -8.65 10.67 13.68
C ASN A 163 -8.56 12.21 13.62
N ALA A 164 -9.24 12.85 12.67
CA ALA A 164 -9.29 14.30 12.55
C ALA A 164 -10.21 14.98 13.60
N ARG A 165 -11.07 14.21 14.29
CA ARG A 165 -11.96 14.74 15.37
C ARG A 165 -11.25 14.93 16.71
N GLY A 166 -9.99 14.53 16.85
CA GLY A 166 -9.19 14.75 18.06
C GLY A 166 -8.66 16.18 18.24
N GLU A 167 -8.72 17.01 17.22
CA GLU A 167 -8.39 18.44 17.34
C GLU A 167 -9.69 19.26 17.32
N ASN A 168 -10.02 19.85 18.48
CA ASN A 168 -11.14 20.78 18.68
C ASN A 168 -11.13 21.92 17.66
N LYS A 169 -11.79 21.73 16.51
CA LYS A 169 -12.22 22.83 15.66
C LYS A 169 -13.73 22.82 15.61
N THR A 170 -14.34 23.78 16.31
CA THR A 170 -15.73 24.17 16.23
C THR A 170 -16.13 24.29 14.74
N PRO A 171 -17.19 23.61 14.26
CA PRO A 171 -17.62 23.76 12.88
C PRO A 171 -18.08 25.21 12.65
N PRO A 172 -17.78 25.83 11.50
CA PRO A 172 -18.32 27.13 11.18
C PRO A 172 -19.85 27.03 11.14
N SER A 173 -20.52 27.85 11.97
CA SER A 173 -21.94 27.93 12.04
C SER A 173 -22.49 28.36 10.68
N GLY A 174 -23.30 27.51 10.02
CA GLY A 174 -24.00 27.90 8.79
C GLY A 174 -24.41 26.81 7.83
N SER A 175 -24.17 25.53 8.02
CA SER A 175 -24.72 24.53 7.12
C SER A 175 -25.96 23.84 7.72
N ARG A 176 -27.16 24.22 7.22
CA ARG A 176 -28.40 23.53 7.47
C ARG A 176 -28.38 22.15 6.83
N THR A 177 -28.15 21.11 7.59
CA THR A 177 -28.37 19.73 7.17
C THR A 177 -29.88 19.44 7.13
N LYS A 178 -30.42 19.11 5.95
CA LYS A 178 -31.78 18.58 5.82
C LYS A 178 -31.83 17.17 6.41
N PRO A 179 -32.80 16.83 7.27
CA PRO A 179 -32.98 15.48 7.78
C PRO A 179 -33.57 14.60 6.64
N GLY A 180 -32.93 13.48 6.31
CA GLY A 180 -33.43 12.48 5.37
C GLY A 180 -32.63 12.25 4.10
N GLY A 181 -31.54 12.97 3.86
CA GLY A 181 -30.61 12.69 2.75
C GLY A 181 -29.72 11.50 3.07
N LYS A 182 -29.74 10.44 2.24
CA LYS A 182 -28.64 9.45 2.20
C LYS A 182 -27.34 10.26 2.14
N GLU A 183 -26.49 10.13 3.14
CA GLU A 183 -25.16 10.77 3.11
C GLU A 183 -24.46 10.31 1.83
N GLN A 184 -24.50 11.19 0.83
CA GLN A 184 -23.75 11.00 -0.39
C GLN A 184 -22.30 11.07 0.05
N PHE A 185 -21.57 9.96 -0.04
CA PHE A 185 -20.17 9.88 0.26
C PHE A 185 -19.43 10.94 -0.56
N ASP A 186 -19.19 12.09 0.07
CA ASP A 186 -18.40 13.14 -0.51
C ASP A 186 -16.93 12.66 -0.40
N GLY A 187 -16.38 12.14 -1.51
CA GLY A 187 -15.03 11.58 -1.63
C GLY A 187 -13.89 12.55 -1.30
N ARG A 188 -14.19 13.76 -0.87
CA ARG A 188 -13.26 14.79 -0.38
C ARG A 188 -12.69 14.46 1.00
N GLY A 189 -12.31 13.22 1.24
CA GLY A 189 -11.91 12.72 2.56
C GLY A 189 -10.50 13.02 2.85
N ALA A 190 -9.46 12.73 2.41
CA ALA A 190 -8.08 13.05 2.75
C ALA A 190 -7.25 13.24 1.49
N ALA A 191 -6.57 14.36 1.41
CA ALA A 191 -5.57 14.58 0.38
C ALA A 191 -4.23 13.95 0.82
N PHE A 192 -3.52 13.35 -0.12
CA PHE A 192 -2.18 12.83 0.10
C PHE A 192 -1.29 13.10 -1.11
N VAL A 193 0.01 13.11 -0.89
CA VAL A 193 0.99 13.25 -1.97
C VAL A 193 1.45 11.85 -2.37
N TYR A 194 1.29 11.55 -3.65
CA TYR A 194 1.75 10.32 -4.28
C TYR A 194 3.01 10.60 -5.07
N THR A 195 4.13 10.07 -4.62
CA THR A 195 5.44 10.42 -5.16
C THR A 195 6.04 9.28 -5.98
N ARG A 196 6.44 9.61 -7.22
CA ARG A 196 7.19 8.71 -8.12
C ARG A 196 6.58 7.31 -8.23
N GLY A 197 5.27 7.24 -8.40
CA GLY A 197 4.54 6.01 -8.45
C GLY A 197 3.97 5.68 -9.82
N ALA A 198 3.88 4.37 -10.14
CA ALA A 198 3.21 3.85 -11.30
C ALA A 198 1.70 3.68 -11.07
N THR A 199 0.93 3.58 -12.13
CA THR A 199 -0.46 3.13 -12.03
C THR A 199 -0.56 1.61 -12.06
N LEU A 200 -1.74 1.10 -11.74
CA LEU A 200 -2.04 -0.32 -11.76
C LEU A 200 -3.16 -0.61 -12.76
N THR A 201 -3.07 -1.72 -13.44
CA THR A 201 -4.19 -2.30 -14.21
C THR A 201 -4.87 -3.34 -13.33
N VAL A 202 -6.20 -3.28 -13.28
CA VAL A 202 -7.02 -4.05 -12.34
C VAL A 202 -8.06 -4.84 -13.07
N GLN A 203 -8.12 -6.13 -12.77
CA GLN A 203 -9.16 -7.04 -13.20
C GLN A 203 -9.74 -7.80 -12.00
N LYS A 204 -10.98 -8.25 -12.12
CA LYS A 204 -11.56 -9.14 -11.09
C LYS A 204 -10.68 -10.39 -10.92
N PRO A 205 -10.46 -10.88 -9.68
CA PRO A 205 -11.21 -10.58 -8.46
C PRO A 205 -10.69 -9.39 -7.64
N SER A 206 -9.66 -8.69 -8.08
CA SER A 206 -9.07 -7.57 -7.34
C SER A 206 -9.90 -6.29 -7.36
N VAL A 207 -9.81 -5.50 -6.30
CA VAL A 207 -10.57 -4.25 -6.11
C VAL A 207 -9.61 -3.10 -5.80
N PRO A 208 -9.69 -1.98 -6.53
CA PRO A 208 -8.89 -0.82 -6.21
C PRO A 208 -9.43 -0.13 -4.94
N PHE A 209 -8.52 0.33 -4.07
CA PHE A 209 -8.87 1.14 -2.91
C PHE A 209 -8.28 2.56 -2.96
N LEU A 210 -7.28 2.78 -3.83
CA LEU A 210 -6.72 4.08 -4.14
C LEU A 210 -6.67 4.30 -5.66
N ALA A 211 -6.90 5.54 -6.09
CA ALA A 211 -6.79 5.97 -7.48
C ALA A 211 -6.15 7.36 -7.58
N THR A 212 -5.75 7.76 -8.78
CA THR A 212 -5.10 9.06 -9.03
C THR A 212 -6.07 10.26 -8.92
N GLY A 213 -7.39 10.03 -8.89
CA GLY A 213 -8.37 11.10 -8.87
C GLY A 213 -8.36 11.96 -10.14
N GLN A 214 -8.77 13.22 -10.00
CA GLN A 214 -8.94 14.17 -11.13
C GLN A 214 -7.74 15.10 -11.33
N VAL A 215 -6.88 15.25 -10.33
CA VAL A 215 -5.83 16.31 -10.29
C VAL A 215 -4.45 15.76 -10.66
N ALA A 216 -4.34 14.48 -10.94
CA ALA A 216 -3.11 13.82 -11.37
C ALA A 216 -3.28 13.11 -12.70
N TYR A 217 -2.20 12.92 -13.44
CA TYR A 217 -2.19 12.20 -14.70
C TYR A 217 -1.38 10.90 -14.59
N PRO A 218 -1.89 9.80 -15.11
CA PRO A 218 -3.20 9.58 -15.72
C PRO A 218 -4.34 9.67 -14.70
N MET A 219 -5.48 10.25 -15.13
CA MET A 219 -6.64 10.45 -14.26
C MET A 219 -7.38 9.14 -13.99
N HIS A 220 -7.98 9.02 -12.81
CA HIS A 220 -8.86 7.90 -12.40
C HIS A 220 -8.23 6.51 -12.59
N ARG A 221 -6.91 6.41 -12.55
CA ARG A 221 -6.21 5.12 -12.60
C ARG A 221 -5.96 4.57 -11.20
N PRO A 222 -6.13 3.26 -11.01
CA PRO A 222 -5.78 2.63 -9.73
C PRO A 222 -4.30 2.82 -9.41
N ILE A 223 -3.99 3.08 -8.14
CA ILE A 223 -2.63 3.19 -7.60
C ILE A 223 -2.44 2.38 -6.31
N GLY A 224 -3.52 1.82 -5.78
CA GLY A 224 -3.50 0.91 -4.65
C GLY A 224 -4.64 -0.09 -4.76
N MET A 225 -4.39 -1.34 -4.42
CA MET A 225 -5.27 -2.46 -4.64
C MET A 225 -5.23 -3.49 -3.54
N CYS A 226 -6.36 -4.20 -3.41
CA CYS A 226 -6.49 -5.37 -2.57
C CYS A 226 -7.15 -6.49 -3.38
N SER A 227 -6.61 -7.70 -3.32
CA SER A 227 -7.32 -8.88 -3.79
C SER A 227 -8.28 -9.39 -2.71
N LEU A 228 -9.50 -9.75 -3.11
CA LEU A 228 -10.53 -10.26 -2.19
C LEU A 228 -10.29 -11.72 -1.77
N LYS A 229 -9.42 -12.44 -2.48
CA LYS A 229 -9.04 -13.83 -2.19
C LYS A 229 -7.68 -14.14 -2.82
N PRO A 230 -6.77 -14.60 -2.08
CA PRO A 230 -6.24 -14.26 -0.77
C PRO A 230 -5.65 -12.84 -0.74
N LEU A 231 -5.26 -12.32 0.41
CA LEU A 231 -4.88 -10.92 0.59
C LEU A 231 -3.53 -10.58 -0.05
N LEU A 232 -3.55 -10.17 -1.30
CA LEU A 232 -2.43 -9.51 -1.97
C LEU A 232 -2.70 -8.01 -2.02
N ASN A 233 -1.88 -7.22 -1.35
CA ASN A 233 -1.99 -5.77 -1.31
C ASN A 233 -0.82 -5.14 -2.05
N ILE A 234 -1.10 -4.36 -3.08
CA ILE A 234 -0.10 -3.56 -3.79
C ILE A 234 -0.30 -2.10 -3.44
N VAL A 235 0.71 -1.50 -2.83
CA VAL A 235 0.78 -0.09 -2.50
C VAL A 235 2.06 0.49 -3.06
N HIS A 236 2.03 1.74 -3.45
CA HIS A 236 3.19 2.43 -4.01
C HIS A 236 4.02 3.12 -2.93
N LEU A 237 5.35 3.05 -3.06
CA LEU A 237 6.29 3.69 -2.15
C LEU A 237 6.81 5.01 -2.70
N PRO A 238 6.89 6.06 -1.87
CA PRO A 238 7.67 7.23 -2.22
C PRO A 238 9.17 6.86 -2.29
N HIS A 239 9.83 7.20 -3.37
CA HIS A 239 11.28 7.16 -3.43
C HIS A 239 11.85 8.12 -2.37
N ASN A 240 12.89 7.69 -1.64
CA ASN A 240 13.65 8.59 -0.80
C ASN A 240 14.20 9.73 -1.68
N ILE A 241 13.67 10.92 -1.51
CA ILE A 241 14.30 12.13 -2.02
C ILE A 241 15.49 12.36 -1.11
N PRO A 242 16.74 12.34 -1.60
CA PRO A 242 17.84 12.87 -0.81
C PRO A 242 17.48 14.31 -0.46
N PRO A 243 17.78 14.81 0.76
CA PRO A 243 17.57 16.19 1.09
C PRO A 243 18.30 17.04 0.04
N GLY A 244 17.52 17.85 -0.69
CA GLY A 244 18.08 18.78 -1.67
C GLY A 244 19.10 19.66 -0.98
N PRO A 245 20.22 20.02 -1.64
CA PRO A 245 21.10 21.01 -1.11
C PRO A 245 20.31 22.33 -1.04
N ASP A 246 20.37 22.96 0.14
CA ASP A 246 19.95 24.32 0.40
C ASP A 246 18.45 24.66 0.45
N ALA A 247 17.82 24.27 1.56
CA ALA A 247 16.83 25.14 2.18
C ALA A 247 17.53 26.04 3.21
N GLN A 248 18.46 26.88 2.77
CA GLN A 248 18.89 28.04 3.56
C GLN A 248 17.80 29.10 3.45
N ILE A 249 16.98 29.16 4.48
CA ILE A 249 16.13 30.32 4.75
C ILE A 249 17.08 31.43 5.14
N HIS A 250 17.28 32.39 4.26
CA HIS A 250 17.83 33.68 4.64
C HIS A 250 16.71 34.54 5.24
N PRO A 251 17.03 35.30 6.31
CA PRO A 251 16.12 36.13 7.09
C PRO A 251 15.43 37.23 6.31
#